data_df07db0d0610186079ee67e4d546e8b3
#
_entry.id   df07db0d0610186079ee67e4d546e8b3
#
_cell.length_a   1.000
_cell.length_b   1.000
_cell.length_c   1.000
_cell.angle_alpha   90.00
_cell.angle_beta   90.00
_cell.angle_gamma   90.00
#
_symmetry.space_group_name_H-M   'P 1'
#
loop_
_entity.id
_entity.type
_entity.pdbx_description
1 polymer ?
#
loop_
_entity_poly.entity_id
_entity_poly.type
_entity_poly.pdbx_seq_one_letter_code
_entity_poly.pdbx_strand_id
1 'polypeptide(L)'
;MKNEFKSFLLAAVCSLGLASAFAQAPTVHTIGDSTMEEKSTDPSVNTNGQRGWPQMLPQFMVNGATLNNRAKSGTSSKTFYEESRFWTTVKPQIKEGDYVVIQFGHNDEKHAGADGEIGTYPWTTYQEYLRKYVNEVRELGANPILFTPIVRGYFSGNKITDKGAHNLGADVIMSSGKNLDYVAAMKEVARELNCPLVDHTALTREICDEYGEEKAVELIYNVGDGTHIGEYGATLYARLAVQGLVAKGLLTEYFNADPDVLINPTTHNFGKSYLNAGSVYAFSISGIDLTPGSGKVTISASEGFVVSLNAIGGFASVAEIGYENGNLPMTSVYVKFLPTEKGVKSGTLTVSNGTSIKTATLTGEGVSFEGGVEAQAYWQLNQDTKAVVTGPILAAEEVFSQMYADRYAKPGNPTTWIDGLVDPETKTQRNIIEGDDWPENEIDVNYSRYIEFSVTANAGTTFNIDSIGLYAGGSGGNGMCFRVMCSKDPGFGEYTLISNRPSNVSNTMYPISLKEIIELQGEETLYLRVYPWYSSKSNRKSIC
;
A
#
# COMPACT_ATOMS: atom_id res chain seq x y z
N MET A 1 92.42 -9.71 0.76
CA MET A 1 91.12 -10.29 0.47
C MET A 1 90.13 -9.77 1.54
N LYS A 2 89.42 -8.73 1.23
CA LYS A 2 88.37 -8.14 2.12
C LYS A 2 87.02 -8.34 1.46
N ASN A 3 86.15 -9.14 2.09
CA ASN A 3 84.75 -9.32 1.69
C ASN A 3 83.93 -8.20 2.32
N GLU A 4 83.30 -7.37 1.49
CA GLU A 4 82.33 -6.40 1.92
C GLU A 4 80.95 -7.05 1.83
N PHE A 5 80.27 -7.17 2.97
CA PHE A 5 78.84 -7.50 3.07
C PHE A 5 78.04 -6.23 2.86
N LYS A 6 77.26 -6.14 1.74
CA LYS A 6 76.22 -5.12 1.55
C LYS A 6 74.95 -5.62 2.13
N SER A 7 74.51 -5.00 3.22
CA SER A 7 73.15 -5.19 3.79
C SER A 7 72.15 -4.46 2.94
N PHE A 8 71.22 -5.19 2.33
CA PHE A 8 70.02 -4.62 1.72
C PHE A 8 68.93 -4.44 2.80
N LEU A 9 68.64 -3.19 3.13
CA LEU A 9 67.50 -2.83 3.98
C LEU A 9 66.25 -2.80 3.12
N LEU A 10 65.34 -3.82 3.24
CA LEU A 10 64.03 -3.87 2.58
C LEU A 10 63.06 -3.06 3.42
N ALA A 11 62.75 -1.83 3.01
CA ALA A 11 61.72 -1.03 3.62
C ALA A 11 60.34 -1.55 3.14
N ALA A 12 59.63 -2.30 3.98
CA ALA A 12 58.24 -2.63 3.76
C ALA A 12 57.38 -1.39 4.02
N VAL A 13 56.92 -0.75 2.95
CA VAL A 13 55.88 0.28 3.04
C VAL A 13 54.54 -0.43 3.25
N CYS A 14 54.10 -0.50 4.50
CA CYS A 14 52.71 -0.83 4.81
C CYS A 14 51.84 0.34 4.38
N SER A 15 51.25 0.27 3.18
CA SER A 15 50.13 1.11 2.81
C SER A 15 48.92 0.67 3.61
N LEU A 16 48.66 1.33 4.74
CA LEU A 16 47.36 1.30 5.40
C LEU A 16 46.38 1.97 4.45
N GLY A 17 45.73 1.15 3.62
CA GLY A 17 44.53 1.55 2.92
C GLY A 17 43.48 1.82 3.98
N LEU A 18 43.21 3.09 4.26
CA LEU A 18 41.96 3.52 4.89
C LEU A 18 40.84 3.17 3.91
N ALA A 19 40.32 1.96 4.02
CA ALA A 19 39.03 1.66 3.49
C ALA A 19 38.06 2.55 4.28
N SER A 20 37.65 3.67 3.70
CA SER A 20 36.48 4.39 4.16
C SER A 20 35.33 3.39 4.07
N ALA A 21 34.96 2.77 5.19
CA ALA A 21 33.70 2.07 5.29
C ALA A 21 32.66 3.15 5.02
N PHE A 22 32.09 3.15 3.83
CA PHE A 22 30.88 3.91 3.58
C PHE A 22 29.87 3.39 4.60
N ALA A 23 29.51 4.21 5.58
CA ALA A 23 28.47 3.87 6.52
C ALA A 23 27.22 3.50 5.69
N GLN A 24 26.66 2.35 5.98
CA GLN A 24 25.41 1.93 5.32
C GLN A 24 24.36 3.01 5.58
N ALA A 25 23.64 3.41 4.53
CA ALA A 25 22.56 4.37 4.70
C ALA A 25 21.55 3.84 5.73
N PRO A 26 21.04 4.68 6.63
CA PRO A 26 20.20 4.23 7.73
C PRO A 26 18.83 3.76 7.25
N THR A 27 18.23 2.87 8.02
CA THR A 27 16.79 2.61 7.96
C THR A 27 16.07 3.56 8.91
N VAL A 28 15.01 4.19 8.42
CA VAL A 28 14.08 4.96 9.24
C VAL A 28 12.90 4.04 9.59
N HIS A 29 12.87 3.57 10.82
CA HIS A 29 11.73 2.82 11.35
C HIS A 29 10.67 3.81 11.82
N THR A 30 9.39 3.54 11.55
CA THR A 30 8.29 4.36 12.06
C THR A 30 7.33 3.47 12.84
N ILE A 31 7.00 3.89 14.07
CA ILE A 31 6.04 3.24 14.95
C ILE A 31 4.97 4.23 15.39
N GLY A 32 3.73 3.79 15.45
CA GLY A 32 2.59 4.64 15.75
C GLY A 32 1.26 3.95 15.51
N ASP A 33 0.23 4.75 15.38
CA ASP A 33 -1.15 4.32 15.23
C ASP A 33 -1.64 4.32 13.75
N SER A 34 -2.98 4.36 13.57
CA SER A 34 -3.62 4.32 12.24
C SER A 34 -3.25 5.49 11.32
N THR A 35 -2.85 6.63 11.87
CA THR A 35 -2.46 7.81 11.10
C THR A 35 -1.07 7.68 10.48
N MET A 36 -0.33 6.67 10.90
CA MET A 36 0.99 6.31 10.38
C MET A 36 1.02 4.96 9.64
N GLU A 37 0.04 4.07 9.87
CA GLU A 37 0.03 2.72 9.30
C GLU A 37 0.04 2.76 7.77
N GLU A 38 0.84 1.88 7.18
CA GLU A 38 0.81 1.67 5.74
C GLU A 38 -0.52 1.05 5.33
N LYS A 39 -1.24 1.72 4.43
CA LYS A 39 -2.52 1.29 3.89
C LYS A 39 -2.35 0.76 2.48
N SER A 40 -3.18 -0.20 2.11
CA SER A 40 -3.19 -0.71 0.75
C SER A 40 -3.38 0.43 -0.27
N THR A 41 -2.64 0.39 -1.36
CA THR A 41 -2.85 1.27 -2.52
C THR A 41 -3.94 0.75 -3.45
N ASP A 42 -4.37 -0.50 -3.26
CA ASP A 42 -5.47 -1.10 -4.01
C ASP A 42 -6.82 -0.49 -3.55
N PRO A 43 -7.54 0.24 -4.42
CA PRO A 43 -8.82 0.84 -4.06
C PRO A 43 -9.91 -0.20 -3.78
N SER A 44 -9.72 -1.44 -4.17
CA SER A 44 -10.65 -2.53 -3.82
C SER A 44 -10.48 -3.01 -2.38
N VAL A 45 -9.30 -2.78 -1.79
CA VAL A 45 -8.98 -3.11 -0.39
C VAL A 45 -9.14 -1.89 0.51
N ASN A 46 -8.66 -0.74 0.05
CA ASN A 46 -8.72 0.54 0.76
C ASN A 46 -9.69 1.49 0.04
N THR A 47 -10.98 1.24 0.27
CA THR A 47 -12.07 1.87 -0.49
C THR A 47 -12.23 3.37 -0.22
N ASN A 48 -11.78 3.85 0.92
CA ASN A 48 -11.83 5.27 1.28
C ASN A 48 -10.51 6.02 1.02
N GLY A 49 -9.50 5.36 0.47
CA GLY A 49 -8.25 5.99 0.07
C GLY A 49 -7.34 6.46 1.20
N GLN A 50 -7.53 5.97 2.43
CA GLN A 50 -6.68 6.32 3.57
C GLN A 50 -5.20 6.03 3.31
N ARG A 51 -4.32 6.90 3.85
CA ARG A 51 -2.87 6.71 3.88
C ARG A 51 -2.32 7.12 5.24
N GLY A 52 -1.32 6.38 5.73
CA GLY A 52 -0.49 6.88 6.81
C GLY A 52 0.56 7.86 6.26
N TRP A 53 0.83 8.96 6.96
CA TRP A 53 1.78 9.94 6.44
C TRP A 53 3.20 9.38 6.22
N PRO A 54 3.75 8.43 7.02
CA PRO A 54 5.07 7.88 6.74
C PRO A 54 5.14 7.04 5.46
N GLN A 55 4.01 6.52 4.98
CA GLN A 55 3.94 5.82 3.70
C GLN A 55 4.42 6.68 2.54
N MET A 56 4.34 8.01 2.69
CA MET A 56 4.76 8.98 1.68
C MET A 56 6.23 9.44 1.84
N LEU A 57 6.93 9.06 2.90
CA LEU A 57 8.33 9.44 3.14
C LEU A 57 9.30 9.02 2.02
N PRO A 58 9.14 7.84 1.36
CA PRO A 58 10.06 7.43 0.29
C PRO A 58 10.19 8.47 -0.83
N GLN A 59 9.17 9.29 -1.08
CA GLN A 59 9.19 10.35 -2.09
C GLN A 59 10.22 11.46 -1.77
N PHE A 60 10.57 11.60 -0.49
CA PHE A 60 11.50 12.58 0.04
C PHE A 60 12.88 11.99 0.40
N MET A 61 13.01 10.66 0.39
CA MET A 61 14.24 9.98 0.76
C MET A 61 15.26 10.00 -0.38
N VAL A 62 16.53 10.18 0.00
CA VAL A 62 17.68 10.23 -0.92
C VAL A 62 18.85 9.43 -0.33
N ASN A 63 19.93 9.28 -1.11
CA ASN A 63 21.21 8.69 -0.68
C ASN A 63 21.08 7.28 -0.06
N GLY A 64 20.09 6.49 -0.51
CA GLY A 64 19.95 5.10 -0.13
C GLY A 64 19.29 4.84 1.22
N ALA A 65 18.80 5.87 1.91
CA ALA A 65 17.98 5.66 3.11
C ALA A 65 16.69 4.88 2.78
N THR A 66 16.25 4.05 3.70
CA THR A 66 15.07 3.20 3.52
C THR A 66 14.06 3.41 4.63
N LEU A 67 12.78 3.17 4.34
CA LEU A 67 11.68 3.20 5.30
C LEU A 67 11.30 1.79 5.75
N ASN A 68 11.11 1.62 7.06
CA ASN A 68 10.47 0.44 7.65
C ASN A 68 9.27 0.89 8.49
N ASN A 69 8.13 1.07 7.84
CA ASN A 69 6.91 1.49 8.53
C ASN A 69 6.25 0.29 9.24
N ARG A 70 6.16 0.39 10.56
CA ARG A 70 5.60 -0.65 11.45
C ARG A 70 4.43 -0.15 12.30
N ALA A 71 3.94 1.04 12.03
CA ALA A 71 2.77 1.58 12.70
C ALA A 71 1.54 0.68 12.50
N LYS A 72 0.62 0.67 13.50
CA LYS A 72 -0.54 -0.21 13.47
C LYS A 72 -1.82 0.48 13.94
N SER A 73 -2.87 0.35 13.13
CA SER A 73 -4.20 0.87 13.47
C SER A 73 -4.70 0.36 14.81
N GLY A 74 -5.35 1.26 15.56
CA GLY A 74 -5.98 0.95 16.84
C GLY A 74 -5.01 0.89 18.03
N THR A 75 -3.69 1.01 17.82
CA THR A 75 -2.73 0.95 18.92
C THR A 75 -2.51 2.32 19.58
N SER A 76 -2.34 2.31 20.89
CA SER A 76 -1.78 3.40 21.69
C SER A 76 -0.30 3.15 21.97
N SER A 77 0.38 4.11 22.60
CA SER A 77 1.75 3.93 23.07
C SER A 77 1.89 2.70 23.97
N LYS A 78 0.87 2.42 24.80
CA LYS A 78 0.79 1.25 25.69
C LYS A 78 0.58 -0.04 24.91
N THR A 79 -0.50 -0.14 24.12
CA THR A 79 -0.88 -1.40 23.47
C THR A 79 0.11 -1.82 22.39
N PHE A 80 0.75 -0.87 21.68
CA PHE A 80 1.82 -1.18 20.75
C PHE A 80 3.06 -1.76 21.46
N TYR A 81 3.32 -1.33 22.70
CA TYR A 81 4.44 -1.85 23.49
C TYR A 81 4.14 -3.24 24.08
N GLU A 82 2.97 -3.43 24.64
CA GLU A 82 2.62 -4.62 25.42
C GLU A 82 2.19 -5.82 24.59
N GLU A 83 1.57 -5.59 23.41
CA GLU A 83 1.18 -6.68 22.53
C GLU A 83 2.39 -7.30 21.84
N SER A 84 2.59 -8.61 22.04
CA SER A 84 3.75 -9.37 21.58
C SER A 84 3.97 -9.35 20.06
N ARG A 85 2.95 -8.97 19.29
CA ARG A 85 3.00 -8.91 17.82
C ARG A 85 3.47 -7.57 17.25
N PHE A 86 3.75 -6.55 18.06
CA PHE A 86 4.13 -5.22 17.59
C PHE A 86 5.55 -4.84 17.99
N TRP A 87 5.77 -4.17 19.12
CA TRP A 87 7.12 -3.69 19.48
C TRP A 87 8.17 -4.80 19.54
N THR A 88 7.80 -5.95 20.08
CA THR A 88 8.70 -7.11 20.18
C THR A 88 9.13 -7.65 18.80
N THR A 89 8.36 -7.39 17.74
CA THR A 89 8.70 -7.80 16.36
C THR A 89 9.48 -6.71 15.61
N VAL A 90 9.32 -5.45 16.00
CA VAL A 90 10.05 -4.32 15.41
C VAL A 90 11.45 -4.21 15.99
N LYS A 91 11.57 -4.29 17.32
CA LYS A 91 12.84 -4.10 18.05
C LYS A 91 14.02 -4.90 17.50
N PRO A 92 13.89 -6.20 17.13
CA PRO A 92 15.01 -6.97 16.55
C PRO A 92 15.45 -6.54 15.15
N GLN A 93 14.67 -5.69 14.46
CA GLN A 93 14.97 -5.20 13.12
C GLN A 93 15.80 -3.92 13.15
N ILE A 94 15.84 -3.23 14.29
CA ILE A 94 16.55 -1.97 14.48
C ILE A 94 18.05 -2.26 14.66
N LYS A 95 18.88 -1.57 13.89
CA LYS A 95 20.32 -1.69 13.93
C LYS A 95 20.97 -0.42 14.46
N GLU A 96 22.22 -0.53 14.90
CA GLU A 96 23.04 0.61 15.26
C GLU A 96 23.09 1.63 14.10
N GLY A 97 22.86 2.89 14.42
CA GLY A 97 22.84 3.99 13.44
C GLY A 97 21.47 4.22 12.76
N ASP A 98 20.51 3.30 12.89
CA ASP A 98 19.16 3.51 12.40
C ASP A 98 18.43 4.63 13.16
N TYR A 99 17.31 5.08 12.62
CA TYR A 99 16.43 6.05 13.26
C TYR A 99 15.06 5.44 13.54
N VAL A 100 14.48 5.81 14.68
CA VAL A 100 13.12 5.36 15.04
C VAL A 100 12.24 6.58 15.30
N VAL A 101 11.30 6.83 14.43
CA VAL A 101 10.26 7.86 14.56
C VAL A 101 9.11 7.28 15.37
N ILE A 102 8.77 7.92 16.46
CA ILE A 102 7.77 7.47 17.44
C ILE A 102 6.65 8.50 17.53
N GLN A 103 5.44 8.15 17.06
CA GLN A 103 4.26 8.99 17.16
C GLN A 103 3.07 8.19 17.67
N PHE A 104 2.54 8.56 18.82
CA PHE A 104 1.30 8.07 19.39
C PHE A 104 0.48 9.24 19.95
N GLY A 105 -0.80 9.03 20.20
CA GLY A 105 -1.69 10.02 20.79
C GLY A 105 -3.16 9.74 20.53
N HIS A 106 -3.53 9.45 19.27
CA HIS A 106 -4.93 9.30 18.87
C HIS A 106 -5.70 8.22 19.62
N ASN A 107 -5.06 7.10 19.94
CA ASN A 107 -5.69 6.04 20.72
C ASN A 107 -5.37 6.16 22.24
N ASP A 108 -4.31 6.86 22.58
CA ASP A 108 -3.98 7.19 23.96
C ASP A 108 -5.07 8.03 24.62
N GLU A 109 -5.76 8.86 23.85
CA GLU A 109 -6.90 9.68 24.29
C GLU A 109 -8.13 8.86 24.77
N LYS A 110 -8.19 7.56 24.49
CA LYS A 110 -9.30 6.66 24.88
C LYS A 110 -9.16 6.18 26.33
N HIS A 111 -8.86 7.11 27.25
CA HIS A 111 -8.59 6.80 28.65
C HIS A 111 -9.86 6.76 29.53
N ALA A 112 -11.01 7.17 29.00
CA ALA A 112 -12.24 7.37 29.77
C ALA A 112 -13.42 6.56 29.20
N GLY A 113 -13.30 5.25 29.09
CA GLY A 113 -14.39 4.39 28.65
C GLY A 113 -14.32 3.01 29.25
N ALA A 114 -15.29 2.16 28.90
CA ALA A 114 -15.25 0.72 29.22
C ALA A 114 -14.01 0.03 28.62
N ASP A 115 -13.34 0.69 27.68
CA ASP A 115 -12.14 0.25 26.99
C ASP A 115 -10.85 0.81 27.61
N GLY A 116 -10.82 1.12 28.89
CA GLY A 116 -9.63 1.65 29.60
C GLY A 116 -8.33 0.86 29.44
N GLU A 117 -8.36 -0.23 28.67
CA GLU A 117 -7.21 -1.03 28.29
C GLU A 117 -6.37 -0.40 27.18
N ILE A 118 -6.96 0.41 26.26
CA ILE A 118 -6.24 1.01 25.13
C ILE A 118 -5.60 2.34 25.52
N GLY A 119 -6.33 3.19 26.21
CA GLY A 119 -5.92 4.55 26.53
C GLY A 119 -4.82 4.65 27.58
N THR A 120 -4.19 5.82 27.62
CA THR A 120 -3.18 6.18 28.61
C THR A 120 -3.51 7.55 29.22
N TYR A 121 -2.87 7.90 30.33
CA TYR A 121 -2.94 9.26 30.87
C TYR A 121 -1.69 10.05 30.47
N PRO A 122 -1.83 11.29 29.98
CA PRO A 122 -0.72 12.02 29.38
C PRO A 122 0.48 12.20 30.32
N TRP A 123 0.24 12.51 31.59
CA TRP A 123 1.28 12.85 32.58
C TRP A 123 1.82 11.65 33.38
N THR A 124 1.35 10.44 33.11
CA THR A 124 1.77 9.21 33.78
C THR A 124 2.09 8.12 32.77
N THR A 125 1.14 7.25 32.44
CA THR A 125 1.33 6.05 31.61
C THR A 125 1.78 6.38 30.19
N TYR A 126 1.26 7.44 29.56
CA TYR A 126 1.74 7.86 28.26
C TYR A 126 3.23 8.20 28.26
N GLN A 127 3.66 9.05 29.22
CA GLN A 127 5.08 9.40 29.39
C GLN A 127 5.93 8.18 29.73
N GLU A 128 5.41 7.23 30.51
CA GLU A 128 6.12 5.99 30.85
C GLU A 128 6.47 5.19 29.62
N TYR A 129 5.49 4.95 28.71
CA TYR A 129 5.74 4.20 27.47
C TYR A 129 6.66 4.95 26.51
N LEU A 130 6.54 6.26 26.39
CA LEU A 130 7.46 7.06 25.59
C LEU A 130 8.90 6.93 26.09
N ARG A 131 9.13 6.95 27.41
CA ARG A 131 10.46 6.74 28.01
C ARG A 131 11.01 5.35 27.69
N LYS A 132 10.17 4.32 27.77
CA LYS A 132 10.56 2.94 27.41
C LYS A 132 11.05 2.87 25.98
N TYR A 133 10.28 3.37 25.01
CA TYR A 133 10.70 3.38 23.61
C TYR A 133 12.03 4.11 23.40
N VAL A 134 12.14 5.34 23.91
CA VAL A 134 13.36 6.15 23.74
C VAL A 134 14.59 5.45 24.31
N ASN A 135 14.47 4.88 25.51
CA ASN A 135 15.60 4.21 26.14
C ASN A 135 15.99 2.92 25.42
N GLU A 136 15.01 2.08 25.07
CA GLU A 136 15.27 0.83 24.38
C GLU A 136 15.85 1.03 22.96
N VAL A 137 15.42 2.06 22.24
CA VAL A 137 16.02 2.42 20.94
C VAL A 137 17.49 2.83 21.12
N ARG A 138 17.80 3.59 22.17
CA ARG A 138 19.20 3.98 22.49
C ARG A 138 20.07 2.79 22.90
N GLU A 139 19.51 1.85 23.64
CA GLU A 139 20.20 0.60 24.02
C GLU A 139 20.63 -0.22 22.80
N LEU A 140 19.90 -0.09 21.68
CA LEU A 140 20.22 -0.73 20.40
C LEU A 140 21.27 0.06 19.58
N GLY A 141 21.78 1.20 20.08
CA GLY A 141 22.67 2.09 19.34
C GLY A 141 21.98 2.89 18.25
N ALA A 142 20.65 2.95 18.24
CA ALA A 142 19.83 3.67 17.28
C ALA A 142 19.37 5.03 17.82
N ASN A 143 18.81 5.85 16.96
CA ASN A 143 18.47 7.25 17.22
C ASN A 143 16.95 7.43 17.33
N PRO A 144 16.37 7.58 18.53
CA PRO A 144 14.95 7.86 18.68
C PRO A 144 14.64 9.31 18.34
N ILE A 145 13.50 9.53 17.67
CA ILE A 145 12.93 10.85 17.39
C ILE A 145 11.45 10.81 17.76
N LEU A 146 11.05 11.67 18.67
CA LEU A 146 9.65 11.83 19.04
C LEU A 146 8.96 12.77 18.04
N PHE A 147 7.76 12.38 17.64
CA PHE A 147 6.85 13.18 16.82
C PHE A 147 5.55 13.38 17.58
N THR A 148 5.14 14.64 17.79
CA THR A 148 3.80 14.86 18.32
C THR A 148 2.77 14.41 17.31
N PRO A 149 1.59 13.88 17.75
CA PRO A 149 0.59 13.34 16.83
C PRO A 149 0.08 14.42 15.86
N ILE A 150 -0.23 14.04 14.61
CA ILE A 150 -0.86 14.96 13.66
C ILE A 150 -2.23 15.41 14.18
N VAL A 151 -2.68 16.62 13.82
CA VAL A 151 -3.98 17.12 14.26
C VAL A 151 -5.15 16.31 13.69
N ARG A 152 -6.27 16.30 14.41
CA ARG A 152 -7.57 15.89 13.87
C ARG A 152 -8.24 17.06 13.19
N GLY A 153 -8.97 16.82 12.13
CA GLY A 153 -9.82 17.80 11.44
C GLY A 153 -11.05 18.21 12.27
N TYR A 154 -10.83 18.59 13.53
CA TYR A 154 -11.88 19.08 14.42
C TYR A 154 -11.82 20.60 14.47
N PHE A 155 -12.59 21.23 13.60
CA PHE A 155 -12.60 22.66 13.41
C PHE A 155 -13.63 23.38 14.31
N SER A 156 -13.34 24.64 14.59
CA SER A 156 -14.29 25.65 15.04
C SER A 156 -14.10 26.91 14.18
N GLY A 157 -15.03 27.15 13.26
CA GLY A 157 -14.76 28.00 12.11
C GLY A 157 -13.60 27.42 11.29
N ASN A 158 -12.68 28.29 10.89
CA ASN A 158 -11.53 27.87 10.07
C ASN A 158 -10.28 27.49 10.89
N LYS A 159 -10.43 27.13 12.15
CA LYS A 159 -9.30 26.82 13.04
C LYS A 159 -9.46 25.47 13.72
N ILE A 160 -8.36 24.73 13.81
CA ILE A 160 -8.31 23.50 14.59
C ILE A 160 -8.53 23.80 16.07
N THR A 161 -9.45 23.08 16.68
CA THR A 161 -9.74 23.17 18.13
C THR A 161 -8.59 22.60 18.96
N ASP A 162 -8.56 22.93 20.26
CA ASP A 162 -7.61 22.33 21.19
C ASP A 162 -7.75 20.80 21.23
N LYS A 163 -8.99 20.28 21.21
CA LYS A 163 -9.26 18.85 21.11
C LYS A 163 -8.69 18.24 19.83
N GLY A 164 -8.79 18.94 18.71
CA GLY A 164 -8.15 18.53 17.44
C GLY A 164 -6.62 18.50 17.53
N ALA A 165 -6.04 19.30 18.42
CA ALA A 165 -4.62 19.37 18.73
C ALA A 165 -4.22 18.54 19.97
N HIS A 166 -5.00 17.51 20.34
CA HIS A 166 -4.72 16.55 21.40
C HIS A 166 -4.65 17.12 22.82
N ASN A 167 -5.28 18.26 23.05
CA ASN A 167 -5.53 18.82 24.38
C ASN A 167 -7.03 18.71 24.69
N LEU A 168 -7.39 17.74 25.50
CA LEU A 168 -8.78 17.42 25.85
C LEU A 168 -9.36 18.30 26.96
N GLY A 169 -8.63 19.32 27.40
CA GLY A 169 -9.03 20.22 28.45
C GLY A 169 -8.67 19.71 29.87
N ALA A 170 -9.32 20.28 30.88
CA ALA A 170 -8.99 19.99 32.27
C ALA A 170 -9.15 18.51 32.61
N ASP A 171 -8.19 17.97 33.37
CA ASP A 171 -8.23 16.62 33.88
C ASP A 171 -9.25 16.50 35.03
N VAL A 172 -10.47 16.12 34.65
CA VAL A 172 -11.56 15.87 35.64
C VAL A 172 -11.52 14.42 36.19
N ILE A 173 -10.67 13.55 35.65
CA ILE A 173 -10.60 12.14 36.02
C ILE A 173 -9.60 11.93 37.17
N MET A 174 -8.33 12.33 36.96
CA MET A 174 -7.25 12.20 37.93
C MET A 174 -7.13 13.43 38.85
N SER A 175 -7.84 14.50 38.52
CA SER A 175 -7.78 15.80 39.24
C SER A 175 -6.35 16.31 39.41
N SER A 176 -5.52 16.12 38.38
CA SER A 176 -4.08 16.44 38.40
C SER A 176 -3.77 17.94 38.45
N GLY A 177 -4.76 18.78 38.22
CA GLY A 177 -4.59 20.22 38.04
C GLY A 177 -3.96 20.65 36.71
N LYS A 178 -3.68 19.71 35.83
CA LYS A 178 -3.19 19.90 34.46
C LYS A 178 -4.30 19.60 33.45
N ASN A 179 -4.12 20.01 32.22
CA ASN A 179 -4.95 19.55 31.11
C ASN A 179 -4.55 18.14 30.66
N LEU A 180 -5.48 17.42 30.07
CA LEU A 180 -5.21 16.16 29.36
C LEU A 180 -4.58 16.48 28.01
N ASP A 181 -3.32 16.90 28.03
CA ASP A 181 -2.55 17.40 26.90
C ASP A 181 -1.42 16.43 26.55
N TYR A 182 -1.64 15.60 25.53
CA TYR A 182 -0.70 14.58 25.08
C TYR A 182 0.52 15.20 24.38
N VAL A 183 0.33 16.33 23.70
CA VAL A 183 1.42 17.05 23.03
C VAL A 183 2.38 17.63 24.06
N ALA A 184 1.87 18.33 25.07
CA ALA A 184 2.68 18.88 26.15
C ALA A 184 3.39 17.80 26.93
N ALA A 185 2.73 16.67 27.21
CA ALA A 185 3.31 15.53 27.90
C ALA A 185 4.46 14.89 27.12
N MET A 186 4.35 14.71 25.80
CA MET A 186 5.44 14.22 24.96
C MET A 186 6.61 15.20 24.89
N LYS A 187 6.35 16.51 24.80
CA LYS A 187 7.38 17.55 24.84
C LYS A 187 8.16 17.55 26.15
N GLU A 188 7.50 17.24 27.27
CA GLU A 188 8.18 17.11 28.57
C GLU A 188 9.14 15.92 28.57
N VAL A 189 8.73 14.75 28.07
CA VAL A 189 9.61 13.56 27.94
C VAL A 189 10.78 13.86 27.01
N ALA A 190 10.54 14.51 25.87
CA ALA A 190 11.61 14.89 24.94
C ALA A 190 12.67 15.76 25.62
N ARG A 191 12.24 16.76 26.41
CA ARG A 191 13.12 17.65 27.16
C ARG A 191 13.86 16.89 28.27
N GLU A 192 13.16 16.06 29.02
CA GLU A 192 13.72 15.26 30.12
C GLU A 192 14.85 14.33 29.63
N LEU A 193 14.59 13.62 28.53
CA LEU A 193 15.52 12.65 27.99
C LEU A 193 16.51 13.25 26.97
N ASN A 194 16.48 14.57 26.73
CA ASN A 194 17.21 15.18 25.63
C ASN A 194 17.01 14.39 24.32
N CYS A 195 15.76 14.04 24.03
CA CYS A 195 15.38 13.31 22.81
C CYS A 195 14.94 14.31 21.75
N PRO A 196 15.45 14.23 20.50
CA PRO A 196 14.94 15.05 19.42
C PRO A 196 13.43 14.91 19.27
N LEU A 197 12.74 16.04 19.03
CA LEU A 197 11.28 16.07 18.84
C LEU A 197 10.93 16.97 17.68
N VAL A 198 10.09 16.48 16.78
CA VAL A 198 9.38 17.28 15.78
C VAL A 198 7.97 17.57 16.28
N ASP A 199 7.62 18.84 16.38
CA ASP A 199 6.27 19.29 16.76
C ASP A 199 5.32 19.18 15.57
N HIS A 200 4.99 17.95 15.20
CA HIS A 200 4.18 17.66 14.02
C HIS A 200 2.72 18.13 14.21
N THR A 201 2.24 18.20 15.46
CA THR A 201 0.95 18.82 15.78
C THR A 201 0.93 20.29 15.39
N ALA A 202 1.98 21.05 15.74
CA ALA A 202 2.04 22.47 15.39
C ALA A 202 2.09 22.68 13.86
N LEU A 203 2.94 21.91 13.16
CA LEU A 203 3.08 21.99 11.71
C LEU A 203 1.78 21.64 10.98
N THR A 204 1.11 20.57 11.38
CA THR A 204 -0.14 20.14 10.74
C THR A 204 -1.33 21.02 11.13
N ARG A 205 -1.31 21.63 12.33
CA ARG A 205 -2.28 22.65 12.74
C ARG A 205 -2.16 23.89 11.88
N GLU A 206 -0.94 24.40 11.69
CA GLU A 206 -0.68 25.60 10.90
C GLU A 206 -1.24 25.49 9.49
N ILE A 207 -0.96 24.41 8.78
CA ILE A 207 -1.47 24.22 7.41
C ILE A 207 -2.99 24.01 7.36
N CYS A 208 -3.58 23.30 8.33
CA CYS A 208 -5.03 23.15 8.41
C CYS A 208 -5.71 24.49 8.69
N ASP A 209 -5.12 25.31 9.55
CA ASP A 209 -5.61 26.64 9.89
C ASP A 209 -5.47 27.64 8.73
N GLU A 210 -4.45 27.45 7.87
CA GLU A 210 -4.27 28.23 6.64
C GLU A 210 -5.30 27.83 5.58
N TYR A 211 -5.54 26.54 5.39
CA TYR A 211 -6.53 26.04 4.43
C TYR A 211 -7.97 26.37 4.86
N GLY A 212 -8.25 26.43 6.16
CA GLY A 212 -9.59 26.48 6.69
C GLY A 212 -10.32 25.14 6.58
N GLU A 213 -11.51 25.05 7.21
CA GLU A 213 -12.27 23.79 7.32
C GLU A 213 -12.61 23.18 5.95
N GLU A 214 -13.20 23.96 5.06
CA GLU A 214 -13.68 23.46 3.75
C GLU A 214 -12.55 22.83 2.94
N LYS A 215 -11.46 23.55 2.72
CA LYS A 215 -10.33 23.07 1.92
C LYS A 215 -9.57 21.93 2.60
N ALA A 216 -9.42 21.99 3.94
CA ALA A 216 -8.75 20.93 4.68
C ALA A 216 -9.55 19.62 4.66
N VAL A 217 -10.88 19.69 4.76
CA VAL A 217 -11.75 18.49 4.65
C VAL A 217 -11.72 17.93 3.23
N GLU A 218 -11.77 18.80 2.21
CA GLU A 218 -11.74 18.38 0.81
C GLU A 218 -10.42 17.69 0.44
N LEU A 219 -9.28 18.23 0.85
CA LEU A 219 -7.97 17.78 0.37
C LEU A 219 -7.24 16.83 1.34
N ILE A 220 -7.36 17.04 2.65
CA ILE A 220 -6.60 16.32 3.67
C ILE A 220 -7.44 15.20 4.27
N TYR A 221 -8.64 15.54 4.79
CA TYR A 221 -9.54 14.61 5.50
C TYR A 221 -10.64 14.04 4.60
N ASN A 222 -10.38 13.90 3.31
CA ASN A 222 -11.34 13.46 2.29
C ASN A 222 -11.72 11.97 2.34
N VAL A 223 -11.34 11.29 3.41
CA VAL A 223 -11.59 9.84 3.62
C VAL A 223 -12.84 9.54 4.47
N GLY A 224 -13.61 10.58 4.81
CA GLY A 224 -14.92 10.47 5.47
C GLY A 224 -14.91 10.55 6.98
N ASP A 225 -13.76 10.80 7.63
CA ASP A 225 -13.66 11.10 9.05
C ASP A 225 -12.65 12.22 9.34
N GLY A 226 -12.74 12.84 10.50
CA GLY A 226 -11.85 13.93 10.89
C GLY A 226 -10.53 13.46 11.52
N THR A 227 -10.15 12.18 11.39
CA THR A 227 -8.94 11.64 12.01
C THR A 227 -7.93 11.14 10.98
N HIS A 228 -8.42 10.39 10.00
CA HIS A 228 -7.59 9.80 8.96
C HIS A 228 -7.50 10.71 7.75
N ILE A 229 -6.42 10.57 7.01
CA ILE A 229 -6.07 11.45 5.89
C ILE A 229 -5.97 10.65 4.60
N GLY A 230 -6.30 11.31 3.48
CA GLY A 230 -6.10 10.79 2.14
C GLY A 230 -4.65 10.94 1.68
N GLU A 231 -4.36 10.50 0.47
CA GLU A 231 -2.99 10.49 -0.06
C GLU A 231 -2.39 11.89 -0.21
N TYR A 232 -3.20 12.90 -0.61
CA TYR A 232 -2.73 14.29 -0.63
C TYR A 232 -2.33 14.77 0.77
N GLY A 233 -3.21 14.58 1.76
CA GLY A 233 -2.94 14.93 3.15
C GLY A 233 -1.71 14.21 3.72
N ALA A 234 -1.57 12.91 3.43
CA ALA A 234 -0.43 12.12 3.86
C ALA A 234 0.88 12.62 3.23
N THR A 235 0.86 12.98 1.94
CA THR A 235 2.02 13.55 1.24
C THR A 235 2.40 14.91 1.83
N LEU A 236 1.42 15.77 2.08
CA LEU A 236 1.65 17.08 2.70
C LEU A 236 2.24 16.93 4.11
N TYR A 237 1.70 16.03 4.92
CA TYR A 237 2.17 15.81 6.29
C TYR A 237 3.55 15.12 6.33
N ALA A 238 3.85 14.25 5.37
CA ALA A 238 5.21 13.72 5.22
C ALA A 238 6.22 14.82 4.86
N ARG A 239 5.85 15.76 3.98
CA ARG A 239 6.69 16.94 3.67
C ARG A 239 6.95 17.77 4.92
N LEU A 240 5.92 18.10 5.69
CA LEU A 240 6.05 18.85 6.95
C LEU A 240 6.93 18.10 7.97
N ALA A 241 6.80 16.78 8.06
CA ALA A 241 7.65 15.94 8.89
C ALA A 241 9.13 16.06 8.48
N VAL A 242 9.42 15.96 7.17
CA VAL A 242 10.77 16.10 6.63
C VAL A 242 11.32 17.50 6.85
N GLN A 243 10.54 18.54 6.61
CA GLN A 243 10.93 19.93 6.91
C GLN A 243 11.25 20.10 8.40
N GLY A 244 10.44 19.52 9.28
CA GLY A 244 10.69 19.52 10.72
C GLY A 244 11.97 18.78 11.12
N LEU A 245 12.32 17.68 10.47
CA LEU A 245 13.59 16.96 10.68
C LEU A 245 14.77 17.81 10.21
N VAL A 246 14.72 18.28 8.98
CA VAL A 246 15.78 19.09 8.37
C VAL A 246 16.04 20.40 9.15
N ALA A 247 14.98 21.07 9.60
CA ALA A 247 15.10 22.29 10.42
C ALA A 247 15.80 22.03 11.76
N LYS A 248 15.84 20.79 12.24
CA LYS A 248 16.58 20.39 13.45
C LYS A 248 17.96 19.82 13.16
N GLY A 249 18.40 19.81 11.89
CA GLY A 249 19.67 19.20 11.49
C GLY A 249 19.66 17.68 11.55
N LEU A 250 18.47 17.05 11.54
CA LEU A 250 18.31 15.61 11.58
C LEU A 250 18.12 15.04 10.18
N LEU A 251 18.84 13.97 9.85
CA LEU A 251 18.69 13.22 8.59
C LEU A 251 18.84 14.10 7.33
N THR A 252 19.55 15.24 7.40
CA THR A 252 19.68 16.22 6.32
C THR A 252 20.35 15.67 5.06
N GLU A 253 21.16 14.62 5.19
CA GLU A 253 21.80 13.94 4.07
C GLU A 253 20.86 12.93 3.39
N TYR A 254 19.81 12.53 4.08
CA TYR A 254 18.93 11.42 3.68
C TYR A 254 17.53 11.86 3.26
N PHE A 255 17.20 13.13 3.46
CA PHE A 255 15.92 13.70 3.05
C PHE A 255 16.09 14.96 2.22
N ASN A 256 15.27 15.05 1.17
CA ASN A 256 15.05 16.30 0.44
C ASN A 256 13.66 16.82 0.80
N ALA A 257 13.58 17.98 1.46
CA ALA A 257 12.34 18.58 1.92
C ALA A 257 11.55 19.31 0.82
N ASP A 258 12.18 19.60 -0.33
CA ASP A 258 11.66 20.51 -1.34
C ASP A 258 11.47 19.90 -2.76
N PRO A 259 11.00 18.64 -2.93
CA PRO A 259 10.65 18.19 -4.26
C PRO A 259 9.31 18.80 -4.68
N ASP A 260 9.30 19.52 -5.81
CA ASP A 260 8.07 20.11 -6.37
C ASP A 260 7.17 19.03 -6.97
N VAL A 261 7.77 18.09 -7.73
CA VAL A 261 7.09 16.94 -8.32
C VAL A 261 7.33 15.71 -7.46
N LEU A 262 6.29 14.95 -7.22
CA LEU A 262 6.28 13.75 -6.38
C LEU A 262 5.87 12.52 -7.18
N ILE A 263 6.47 11.38 -6.86
CA ILE A 263 6.18 10.08 -7.47
C ILE A 263 6.13 8.99 -6.39
N ASN A 264 5.08 8.19 -6.42
CA ASN A 264 4.88 7.09 -5.49
C ASN A 264 4.36 5.83 -6.23
N PRO A 265 4.97 4.64 -6.03
CA PRO A 265 6.19 4.39 -5.27
C PRO A 265 7.46 4.90 -6.00
N THR A 266 8.59 4.96 -5.29
CA THR A 266 9.89 5.34 -5.88
C THR A 266 10.63 4.18 -6.52
N THR A 267 10.10 2.96 -6.40
CA THR A 267 10.62 1.74 -7.03
C THR A 267 9.50 0.75 -7.25
N HIS A 268 9.56 0.01 -8.35
CA HIS A 268 8.64 -1.09 -8.62
C HIS A 268 9.32 -2.21 -9.42
N ASN A 269 9.04 -3.46 -9.03
CA ASN A 269 9.46 -4.64 -9.75
C ASN A 269 8.23 -5.30 -10.40
N PHE A 270 8.23 -5.36 -11.73
CA PHE A 270 7.16 -5.96 -12.53
C PHE A 270 7.17 -7.49 -12.55
N GLY A 271 8.17 -8.13 -11.89
CA GLY A 271 8.32 -9.58 -11.96
C GLY A 271 8.65 -10.08 -13.37
N LYS A 272 8.23 -11.32 -13.68
CA LYS A 272 8.42 -11.95 -14.99
C LYS A 272 7.28 -11.58 -15.93
N SER A 273 7.62 -11.25 -17.17
CA SER A 273 6.65 -11.03 -18.26
C SER A 273 7.15 -11.70 -19.54
N TYR A 274 6.25 -12.29 -20.30
CA TYR A 274 6.60 -12.81 -21.62
C TYR A 274 6.96 -11.67 -22.59
N LEU A 275 7.83 -12.02 -23.55
CA LEU A 275 8.23 -11.07 -24.60
C LEU A 275 6.98 -10.59 -25.34
N ASN A 276 6.89 -9.27 -25.55
CA ASN A 276 5.77 -8.57 -26.19
C ASN A 276 4.41 -8.68 -25.48
N ALA A 277 4.33 -9.39 -24.35
CA ALA A 277 3.25 -9.25 -23.38
C ALA A 277 3.59 -8.13 -22.38
N GLY A 278 2.84 -7.93 -21.32
CA GLY A 278 3.29 -6.92 -20.38
C GLY A 278 2.43 -6.85 -19.14
N SER A 279 3.08 -6.60 -18.01
CA SER A 279 2.44 -6.27 -16.74
C SER A 279 2.31 -4.76 -16.58
N VAL A 280 1.22 -4.32 -15.97
CA VAL A 280 0.90 -2.90 -15.77
C VAL A 280 0.83 -2.61 -14.27
N TYR A 281 1.44 -1.49 -13.88
CA TYR A 281 1.36 -0.98 -12.51
C TYR A 281 1.00 0.51 -12.52
N ALA A 282 0.20 0.95 -11.53
CA ALA A 282 -0.20 2.34 -11.37
C ALA A 282 0.74 3.06 -10.39
N PHE A 283 1.37 4.11 -10.86
CA PHE A 283 2.09 5.09 -10.04
C PHE A 283 1.19 6.28 -9.76
N SER A 284 1.30 6.88 -8.57
CA SER A 284 0.70 8.17 -8.27
C SER A 284 1.72 9.27 -8.53
N ILE A 285 1.31 10.28 -9.29
CA ILE A 285 2.10 11.48 -9.54
C ILE A 285 1.33 12.69 -9.05
N SER A 286 1.99 13.58 -8.33
CA SER A 286 1.43 14.83 -7.84
C SER A 286 2.46 15.93 -7.84
N GLY A 287 2.03 17.17 -7.62
CA GLY A 287 2.92 18.31 -7.48
C GLY A 287 2.31 19.38 -6.59
N ILE A 288 3.13 20.00 -5.78
CA ILE A 288 2.74 21.07 -4.86
C ILE A 288 3.74 22.22 -5.03
N ASP A 289 3.23 23.43 -5.10
CA ASP A 289 4.02 24.66 -5.29
C ASP A 289 4.91 24.63 -6.55
N LEU A 290 4.38 24.02 -7.61
CA LEU A 290 5.10 23.91 -8.88
C LEU A 290 5.40 25.27 -9.48
N THR A 291 6.62 25.42 -9.99
CA THR A 291 7.08 26.61 -10.71
C THR A 291 7.46 26.24 -12.15
N PRO A 292 6.91 26.90 -13.20
CA PRO A 292 5.91 27.98 -13.14
C PRO A 292 4.55 27.52 -12.59
N GLY A 293 3.71 28.43 -12.14
CA GLY A 293 2.41 28.13 -11.52
C GLY A 293 1.40 27.42 -12.44
N SER A 294 1.65 27.37 -13.75
CA SER A 294 0.84 26.60 -14.70
C SER A 294 1.75 26.01 -15.78
N GLY A 295 1.45 24.79 -16.23
CA GLY A 295 2.30 24.12 -17.20
C GLY A 295 1.90 22.66 -17.41
N LYS A 296 2.88 21.85 -17.82
CA LYS A 296 2.73 20.42 -17.98
C LYS A 296 3.81 19.67 -17.23
N VAL A 297 3.43 18.54 -16.68
CA VAL A 297 4.36 17.52 -16.20
C VAL A 297 4.50 16.47 -17.29
N THR A 298 5.72 16.25 -17.72
CA THR A 298 6.09 15.22 -18.68
C THR A 298 6.52 13.96 -17.93
N ILE A 299 5.94 12.83 -18.29
CA ILE A 299 6.24 11.52 -17.73
C ILE A 299 6.85 10.67 -18.85
N SER A 300 8.06 10.15 -18.64
CA SER A 300 8.74 9.29 -19.60
C SER A 300 9.30 8.04 -18.94
N ALA A 301 9.30 6.93 -19.66
CA ALA A 301 9.88 5.69 -19.19
C ALA A 301 11.06 5.26 -20.07
N SER A 302 12.04 4.57 -19.45
CA SER A 302 13.17 3.95 -20.15
C SER A 302 12.71 2.88 -21.12
N GLU A 303 13.57 2.54 -22.07
CA GLU A 303 13.33 1.44 -23.02
C GLU A 303 12.93 0.14 -22.32
N GLY A 304 11.94 -0.54 -22.85
CA GLY A 304 11.31 -1.72 -22.25
C GLY A 304 10.14 -1.39 -21.32
N PHE A 305 9.87 -0.09 -21.11
CA PHE A 305 8.74 0.40 -20.33
C PHE A 305 7.99 1.47 -21.13
N VAL A 306 6.67 1.51 -20.98
CA VAL A 306 5.80 2.51 -21.61
C VAL A 306 4.79 3.04 -20.60
N VAL A 307 4.32 4.26 -20.82
CA VAL A 307 3.43 4.97 -19.89
C VAL A 307 2.09 5.31 -20.53
N SER A 308 1.04 5.37 -19.74
CA SER A 308 -0.29 5.82 -20.15
C SER A 308 -1.03 6.50 -19.00
N LEU A 309 -1.97 7.37 -19.33
CA LEU A 309 -2.96 7.89 -18.39
C LEU A 309 -4.22 7.00 -18.31
N ASN A 310 -4.25 5.92 -19.09
CA ASN A 310 -5.34 4.95 -19.13
C ASN A 310 -4.79 3.54 -18.85
N ALA A 311 -5.45 2.83 -17.92
CA ALA A 311 -5.04 1.49 -17.47
C ALA A 311 -4.98 0.43 -18.58
N ILE A 312 -5.81 0.55 -19.60
CA ILE A 312 -6.03 -0.48 -20.63
C ILE A 312 -5.47 -0.15 -22.01
N GLY A 313 -4.97 1.09 -22.26
CA GLY A 313 -4.51 1.47 -23.57
C GLY A 313 -3.78 2.81 -23.62
N GLY A 314 -3.39 3.23 -24.83
CA GLY A 314 -2.71 4.51 -25.05
C GLY A 314 -1.28 4.55 -24.53
N PHE A 315 -0.62 3.39 -24.39
CA PHE A 315 0.75 3.31 -23.90
C PHE A 315 1.75 3.85 -24.93
N ALA A 316 2.60 4.76 -24.48
CA ALA A 316 3.66 5.40 -25.27
C ALA A 316 4.92 5.58 -24.41
N SER A 317 6.02 6.02 -25.01
CA SER A 317 7.25 6.33 -24.26
C SER A 317 7.12 7.58 -23.37
N VAL A 318 6.14 8.43 -23.67
CA VAL A 318 5.90 9.71 -22.98
C VAL A 318 4.40 9.96 -22.84
N ALA A 319 4.02 10.49 -21.69
CA ALA A 319 2.69 11.06 -21.41
C ALA A 319 2.85 12.46 -20.79
N GLU A 320 1.82 13.28 -20.85
CA GLU A 320 1.81 14.64 -20.28
C GLU A 320 0.54 14.88 -19.48
N ILE A 321 0.67 15.59 -18.34
CA ILE A 321 -0.44 16.01 -17.49
C ILE A 321 -0.34 17.52 -17.29
N GLY A 322 -1.43 18.25 -17.56
CA GLY A 322 -1.51 19.68 -17.28
C GLY A 322 -1.69 19.96 -15.78
N TYR A 323 -1.17 21.11 -15.30
CA TYR A 323 -1.41 21.59 -13.96
C TYR A 323 -1.61 23.11 -13.95
N GLU A 324 -2.30 23.61 -12.92
CA GLU A 324 -2.61 25.01 -12.72
C GLU A 324 -2.42 25.41 -11.25
N ASN A 325 -2.20 26.70 -11.01
CA ASN A 325 -2.02 27.28 -9.67
C ASN A 325 -0.93 26.59 -8.82
N GLY A 326 0.13 26.11 -9.49
CA GLY A 326 1.22 25.37 -8.82
C GLY A 326 0.82 24.00 -8.31
N ASN A 327 -0.38 23.52 -8.62
CA ASN A 327 -0.89 22.26 -8.09
C ASN A 327 -1.18 21.25 -9.20
N LEU A 328 -0.54 20.10 -9.14
CA LEU A 328 -0.91 18.91 -9.88
C LEU A 328 -1.64 17.96 -8.92
N PRO A 329 -2.97 17.84 -9.03
CA PRO A 329 -3.70 16.85 -8.26
C PRO A 329 -3.13 15.45 -8.49
N MET A 330 -3.21 14.62 -7.47
CA MET A 330 -2.75 13.25 -7.59
C MET A 330 -3.42 12.53 -8.76
N THR A 331 -2.57 12.08 -9.67
CA THR A 331 -2.98 11.46 -10.92
C THR A 331 -2.32 10.10 -11.05
N SER A 332 -3.12 9.08 -11.35
CA SER A 332 -2.61 7.74 -11.65
C SER A 332 -1.96 7.72 -13.03
N VAL A 333 -0.72 7.26 -13.08
CA VAL A 333 0.01 7.01 -14.30
C VAL A 333 0.32 5.51 -14.38
N TYR A 334 -0.12 4.88 -15.43
CA TYR A 334 0.07 3.45 -15.65
C TYR A 334 1.37 3.23 -16.41
N VAL A 335 2.25 2.44 -15.81
CA VAL A 335 3.50 2.00 -16.43
C VAL A 335 3.34 0.55 -16.82
N LYS A 336 3.65 0.23 -18.06
CA LYS A 336 3.66 -1.14 -18.56
C LYS A 336 5.10 -1.55 -18.83
N PHE A 337 5.53 -2.66 -18.24
CA PHE A 337 6.75 -3.36 -18.63
C PHE A 337 6.49 -4.16 -19.91
N LEU A 338 7.21 -3.89 -20.97
CA LEU A 338 7.04 -4.51 -22.29
C LEU A 338 8.38 -5.04 -22.80
N PRO A 339 8.87 -6.19 -22.27
CA PRO A 339 10.15 -6.72 -22.68
C PRO A 339 10.13 -7.22 -24.13
N THR A 340 11.17 -6.86 -24.89
CA THR A 340 11.41 -7.35 -26.26
C THR A 340 12.51 -8.42 -26.31
N GLU A 341 13.24 -8.59 -25.21
CA GLU A 341 14.35 -9.53 -25.05
C GLU A 341 14.30 -10.22 -23.69
N LYS A 342 14.88 -11.43 -23.62
CA LYS A 342 15.01 -12.18 -22.35
C LYS A 342 15.97 -11.49 -21.38
N GLY A 343 15.70 -11.70 -20.11
CA GLY A 343 16.55 -11.29 -19.00
C GLY A 343 16.03 -10.10 -18.23
N VAL A 344 16.75 -9.74 -17.18
CA VAL A 344 16.39 -8.63 -16.31
C VAL A 344 16.61 -7.31 -17.04
N LYS A 345 15.58 -6.49 -17.05
CA LYS A 345 15.62 -5.10 -17.50
C LYS A 345 15.49 -4.19 -16.29
N SER A 346 16.32 -3.15 -16.26
CA SER A 346 16.21 -2.07 -15.29
C SER A 346 16.04 -0.76 -16.05
N GLY A 347 15.23 0.13 -15.50
CA GLY A 347 14.94 1.41 -16.11
C GLY A 347 14.45 2.42 -15.09
N THR A 348 14.03 3.56 -15.59
CA THR A 348 13.51 4.65 -14.76
C THR A 348 12.19 5.15 -15.35
N LEU A 349 11.28 5.49 -14.47
CA LEU A 349 10.18 6.39 -14.74
C LEU A 349 10.63 7.78 -14.34
N THR A 350 10.65 8.72 -15.30
CA THR A 350 11.08 10.10 -15.06
C THR A 350 9.86 11.01 -15.16
N VAL A 351 9.70 11.87 -14.16
CA VAL A 351 8.61 12.85 -14.07
C VAL A 351 9.25 14.23 -13.96
N SER A 352 8.89 15.16 -14.84
CA SER A 352 9.48 16.48 -14.90
C SER A 352 8.48 17.56 -15.30
N ASN A 353 8.52 18.71 -14.61
CA ASN A 353 7.82 19.93 -15.05
C ASN A 353 8.75 20.93 -15.74
N GLY A 354 9.97 20.53 -16.09
CA GLY A 354 11.00 21.36 -16.70
C GLY A 354 11.94 22.06 -15.69
N THR A 355 11.50 22.29 -14.47
CA THR A 355 12.30 22.85 -13.36
C THR A 355 12.71 21.77 -12.36
N SER A 356 11.81 20.87 -12.05
CA SER A 356 12.02 19.74 -11.14
C SER A 356 11.98 18.43 -11.88
N ILE A 357 12.81 17.46 -11.45
CA ILE A 357 12.86 16.11 -11.99
C ILE A 357 12.83 15.13 -10.82
N LYS A 358 11.94 14.14 -10.90
CA LYS A 358 11.92 12.97 -10.02
C LYS A 358 11.95 11.70 -10.84
N THR A 359 12.54 10.66 -10.25
CA THR A 359 12.62 9.35 -10.90
C THR A 359 12.19 8.24 -9.97
N ALA A 360 11.57 7.19 -10.53
CA ALA A 360 11.36 5.93 -9.85
C ALA A 360 12.13 4.82 -10.58
N THR A 361 12.67 3.89 -9.82
CA THR A 361 13.39 2.73 -10.37
C THR A 361 12.40 1.65 -10.79
N LEU A 362 12.55 1.16 -12.00
CA LEU A 362 11.75 0.10 -12.58
C LEU A 362 12.64 -1.13 -12.83
N THR A 363 12.14 -2.31 -12.49
CA THR A 363 12.78 -3.59 -12.83
C THR A 363 11.75 -4.58 -13.33
N GLY A 364 12.16 -5.53 -14.15
CA GLY A 364 11.34 -6.65 -14.61
C GLY A 364 12.20 -7.66 -15.35
N GLU A 365 11.73 -8.87 -15.52
CA GLU A 365 12.43 -9.94 -16.25
C GLU A 365 11.61 -10.36 -17.45
N GLY A 366 12.19 -10.17 -18.65
CA GLY A 366 11.65 -10.71 -19.89
C GLY A 366 11.92 -12.20 -19.99
N VAL A 367 10.88 -13.00 -20.21
CA VAL A 367 10.98 -14.45 -20.40
C VAL A 367 10.40 -14.83 -21.75
N SER A 368 11.00 -15.81 -22.43
CA SER A 368 10.43 -16.35 -23.66
C SER A 368 9.79 -17.69 -23.38
N PHE A 369 8.81 -17.97 -24.17
CA PHE A 369 8.24 -19.29 -24.28
C PHE A 369 9.16 -20.14 -25.16
N GLU A 370 9.91 -21.06 -24.60
CA GLU A 370 10.79 -21.96 -25.37
C GLU A 370 10.21 -23.36 -25.43
N GLY A 371 9.80 -23.76 -26.63
CA GLY A 371 9.47 -25.14 -26.96
C GLY A 371 8.20 -25.68 -26.33
N GLY A 372 7.33 -24.81 -25.80
CA GLY A 372 6.04 -25.20 -25.27
C GLY A 372 4.93 -25.17 -26.32
N VAL A 373 3.78 -25.72 -25.96
CA VAL A 373 2.53 -25.60 -26.68
C VAL A 373 1.58 -24.72 -25.89
N GLU A 374 0.81 -23.90 -26.58
CA GLU A 374 -0.24 -23.12 -25.94
C GLU A 374 -1.26 -24.06 -25.30
N ALA A 375 -1.69 -23.73 -24.08
CA ALA A 375 -2.71 -24.47 -23.37
C ALA A 375 -3.73 -23.51 -22.76
N GLN A 376 -4.99 -23.88 -22.81
CA GLN A 376 -6.09 -23.07 -22.29
C GLN A 376 -7.15 -23.97 -21.66
N ALA A 377 -7.71 -23.55 -20.55
CA ALA A 377 -8.95 -24.06 -20.00
C ALA A 377 -10.00 -22.93 -19.99
N TYR A 378 -11.19 -23.21 -20.47
CA TYR A 378 -12.26 -22.24 -20.59
C TYR A 378 -13.59 -22.85 -20.14
N TRP A 379 -14.23 -22.24 -19.16
CA TRP A 379 -15.57 -22.56 -18.70
C TRP A 379 -16.56 -21.60 -19.33
N GLN A 380 -17.45 -22.11 -20.16
CA GLN A 380 -18.41 -21.24 -20.88
C GLN A 380 -19.47 -20.64 -19.95
N LEU A 381 -19.77 -21.32 -18.82
CA LEU A 381 -20.75 -20.91 -17.82
C LEU A 381 -22.14 -20.57 -18.39
N ASN A 382 -22.53 -21.24 -19.47
CA ASN A 382 -23.78 -20.96 -20.18
C ASN A 382 -24.74 -22.15 -20.30
N GLN A 383 -24.27 -23.38 -20.11
CA GLN A 383 -25.07 -24.61 -20.24
C GLN A 383 -24.70 -25.70 -19.24
N ASP A 384 -23.44 -25.81 -18.84
CA ASP A 384 -22.95 -26.82 -17.92
C ASP A 384 -21.73 -26.29 -17.12
N THR A 385 -21.16 -27.14 -16.27
CA THR A 385 -20.02 -26.87 -15.38
C THR A 385 -18.67 -27.26 -16.00
N LYS A 386 -18.67 -27.73 -17.27
CA LYS A 386 -17.49 -28.34 -17.87
C LYS A 386 -16.52 -27.31 -18.44
N ALA A 387 -15.25 -27.65 -18.30
CA ALA A 387 -14.19 -26.92 -18.99
C ALA A 387 -14.01 -27.44 -20.44
N VAL A 388 -13.79 -26.52 -21.36
CA VAL A 388 -13.19 -26.81 -22.66
C VAL A 388 -11.69 -26.64 -22.54
N VAL A 389 -10.92 -27.69 -22.79
CA VAL A 389 -9.46 -27.68 -22.61
C VAL A 389 -8.77 -27.84 -23.95
N THR A 390 -7.75 -27.02 -24.17
CA THR A 390 -6.79 -27.18 -25.28
C THR A 390 -5.38 -27.26 -24.71
N GLY A 391 -4.49 -27.99 -25.40
CA GLY A 391 -3.11 -28.19 -24.95
C GLY A 391 -2.96 -29.23 -23.82
N PRO A 392 -1.72 -29.42 -23.31
CA PRO A 392 -1.36 -30.50 -22.40
C PRO A 392 -1.63 -30.15 -20.92
N ILE A 393 -2.86 -29.81 -20.58
CA ILE A 393 -3.32 -29.55 -19.22
C ILE A 393 -4.63 -30.30 -18.97
N LEU A 394 -5.00 -30.42 -17.70
CA LEU A 394 -6.30 -30.90 -17.26
C LEU A 394 -7.05 -29.75 -16.59
N ALA A 395 -8.36 -29.77 -16.66
CA ALA A 395 -9.23 -28.88 -15.89
C ALA A 395 -10.41 -29.65 -15.32
N ALA A 396 -10.78 -29.36 -14.08
CA ALA A 396 -11.96 -29.95 -13.47
C ALA A 396 -13.24 -29.21 -13.89
N GLU A 397 -14.37 -29.85 -13.67
CA GLU A 397 -15.65 -29.17 -13.70
C GLU A 397 -15.70 -28.10 -12.59
N GLU A 398 -16.50 -27.07 -12.81
CA GLU A 398 -16.81 -26.05 -11.81
C GLU A 398 -17.38 -26.72 -10.54
N VAL A 399 -16.92 -26.27 -9.38
CA VAL A 399 -17.35 -26.80 -8.08
C VAL A 399 -18.03 -25.71 -7.27
N PHE A 400 -19.15 -26.06 -6.64
CA PHE A 400 -19.90 -25.19 -5.75
C PHE A 400 -19.78 -25.68 -4.31
N SER A 401 -19.43 -24.77 -3.39
CA SER A 401 -19.49 -25.02 -1.96
C SER A 401 -20.52 -24.07 -1.33
N GLN A 402 -21.55 -24.65 -0.69
CA GLN A 402 -22.70 -23.91 -0.13
C GLN A 402 -23.39 -22.96 -1.14
N MET A 403 -23.24 -23.25 -2.42
CA MET A 403 -23.81 -22.52 -3.53
C MET A 403 -24.28 -23.48 -4.63
N TYR A 404 -25.06 -23.01 -5.57
CA TYR A 404 -25.43 -23.72 -6.78
C TYR A 404 -25.80 -22.76 -7.91
N ALA A 405 -25.70 -23.23 -9.15
CA ALA A 405 -26.21 -22.49 -10.29
C ALA A 405 -27.74 -22.53 -10.31
N ASP A 406 -28.39 -21.39 -10.10
CA ASP A 406 -29.85 -21.27 -10.19
C ASP A 406 -30.32 -21.46 -11.61
N ARG A 407 -29.59 -20.84 -12.55
CA ARG A 407 -29.87 -20.96 -13.97
C ARG A 407 -28.71 -20.45 -14.80
N TYR A 408 -28.57 -21.02 -15.96
CA TYR A 408 -27.80 -20.43 -17.03
C TYR A 408 -28.66 -19.39 -17.74
N ALA A 409 -28.09 -18.27 -18.21
CA ALA A 409 -28.85 -17.21 -18.84
C ALA A 409 -29.63 -17.74 -20.05
N LYS A 410 -30.92 -17.39 -20.15
CA LYS A 410 -31.74 -17.79 -21.26
C LYS A 410 -31.44 -16.95 -22.51
N PRO A 411 -31.50 -17.52 -23.73
CA PRO A 411 -31.48 -16.73 -24.95
C PRO A 411 -32.56 -15.66 -24.91
N GLY A 412 -32.24 -14.43 -25.26
CA GLY A 412 -33.19 -13.33 -25.36
C GLY A 412 -33.39 -12.52 -24.08
N ASN A 413 -32.66 -12.79 -23.00
CA ASN A 413 -32.56 -11.88 -21.87
C ASN A 413 -31.11 -11.42 -21.75
N PRO A 414 -30.67 -10.50 -22.63
CA PRO A 414 -29.31 -9.96 -22.56
C PRO A 414 -29.22 -9.20 -21.24
N THR A 415 -28.42 -9.71 -20.31
CA THR A 415 -27.89 -8.87 -19.27
C THR A 415 -26.97 -7.88 -19.97
N THR A 416 -27.40 -6.64 -20.12
CA THR A 416 -26.60 -5.51 -20.60
C THR A 416 -25.56 -5.16 -19.55
N TRP A 417 -24.61 -6.07 -19.33
CA TRP A 417 -23.71 -5.98 -18.19
C TRP A 417 -22.43 -5.24 -18.52
N ILE A 418 -22.08 -5.13 -19.78
CA ILE A 418 -20.82 -4.51 -20.16
C ILE A 418 -20.96 -3.88 -21.56
N ASP A 419 -20.64 -2.60 -21.64
CA ASP A 419 -20.40 -1.95 -22.92
C ASP A 419 -19.14 -2.56 -23.58
N GLY A 420 -19.36 -3.34 -24.62
CA GLY A 420 -18.34 -3.71 -25.61
C GLY A 420 -17.42 -4.87 -25.28
N LEU A 421 -17.52 -5.57 -24.14
CA LEU A 421 -16.60 -6.64 -23.76
C LEU A 421 -17.22 -8.05 -23.65
N VAL A 422 -18.52 -8.18 -23.73
CA VAL A 422 -19.19 -9.48 -23.80
C VAL A 422 -20.03 -9.50 -25.06
N ASP A 423 -19.87 -10.54 -25.85
CA ASP A 423 -20.78 -10.85 -26.94
C ASP A 423 -22.22 -10.85 -26.38
N PRO A 424 -23.14 -10.04 -26.92
CA PRO A 424 -24.52 -10.01 -26.48
C PRO A 424 -25.23 -11.36 -26.58
N GLU A 425 -24.64 -12.34 -27.24
CA GLU A 425 -25.07 -13.74 -27.29
C GLU A 425 -24.45 -14.60 -26.18
N THR A 426 -23.41 -14.16 -25.51
CA THR A 426 -22.82 -14.88 -24.36
C THR A 426 -23.65 -14.68 -23.11
N LYS A 427 -23.91 -15.78 -22.44
CA LYS A 427 -24.83 -15.87 -21.31
C LYS A 427 -23.99 -16.07 -20.05
N THR A 428 -24.35 -15.36 -19.00
CA THR A 428 -23.73 -15.54 -17.70
C THR A 428 -24.47 -16.58 -16.86
N GLN A 429 -23.72 -17.36 -16.10
CA GLN A 429 -24.26 -18.21 -15.06
C GLN A 429 -24.74 -17.34 -13.88
N ARG A 430 -25.86 -17.72 -13.31
CA ARG A 430 -26.39 -17.10 -12.09
C ARG A 430 -26.24 -18.08 -10.92
N ASN A 431 -25.50 -17.68 -9.89
CA ASN A 431 -25.21 -18.50 -8.73
C ASN A 431 -25.85 -17.91 -7.47
N ILE A 432 -26.50 -18.78 -6.71
CA ILE A 432 -27.23 -18.43 -5.49
C ILE A 432 -26.84 -19.39 -4.36
N ILE A 433 -27.23 -19.02 -3.13
CA ILE A 433 -27.17 -19.92 -1.98
C ILE A 433 -28.49 -20.69 -1.84
N GLU A 434 -28.48 -21.75 -1.05
CA GLU A 434 -29.67 -22.55 -0.77
C GLU A 434 -30.77 -21.69 -0.15
N GLY A 435 -31.99 -21.81 -0.69
CA GLY A 435 -33.11 -20.99 -0.26
C GLY A 435 -33.13 -19.57 -0.84
N ASP A 436 -32.12 -19.16 -1.58
CA ASP A 436 -31.98 -17.81 -2.17
C ASP A 436 -32.15 -16.66 -1.13
N ASP A 437 -31.82 -16.91 0.13
CA ASP A 437 -31.94 -15.98 1.25
C ASP A 437 -30.57 -15.76 1.89
N TRP A 438 -29.87 -14.73 1.44
CA TRP A 438 -28.53 -14.40 1.91
C TRP A 438 -28.55 -13.98 3.38
N PRO A 439 -27.53 -14.38 4.18
CA PRO A 439 -27.41 -13.96 5.57
C PRO A 439 -27.43 -12.45 5.71
N GLU A 440 -28.02 -11.98 6.81
CA GLU A 440 -28.12 -10.55 7.09
C GLU A 440 -26.73 -9.97 7.41
N ASN A 441 -26.39 -8.83 6.78
CA ASN A 441 -25.27 -7.97 7.16
C ASN A 441 -23.90 -8.70 7.23
N GLU A 442 -23.62 -9.53 6.27
CA GLU A 442 -22.28 -10.11 6.14
C GLU A 442 -21.26 -8.99 5.85
N ILE A 443 -20.28 -8.87 6.71
CA ILE A 443 -19.24 -7.82 6.63
C ILE A 443 -17.98 -8.27 5.90
N ASP A 444 -17.81 -9.59 5.68
CA ASP A 444 -16.67 -10.19 5.00
C ASP A 444 -17.05 -11.58 4.46
N VAL A 445 -16.13 -12.19 3.74
CA VAL A 445 -16.30 -13.50 3.10
C VAL A 445 -16.60 -14.62 4.10
N ASN A 446 -17.47 -15.54 3.69
CA ASN A 446 -17.58 -16.86 4.28
C ASN A 446 -16.71 -17.83 3.46
N TYR A 447 -15.58 -18.24 4.01
CA TYR A 447 -14.62 -19.12 3.31
C TYR A 447 -15.13 -20.52 3.01
N SER A 448 -16.28 -20.93 3.57
CA SER A 448 -16.96 -22.16 3.21
C SER A 448 -17.89 -22.03 2.02
N ARG A 449 -18.13 -20.80 1.54
CA ARG A 449 -19.04 -20.50 0.44
C ARG A 449 -18.25 -19.98 -0.75
N TYR A 450 -18.12 -20.76 -1.79
CA TYR A 450 -17.36 -20.39 -2.97
C TYR A 450 -17.79 -21.12 -4.25
N ILE A 451 -17.35 -20.57 -5.35
CA ILE A 451 -17.34 -21.19 -6.67
C ILE A 451 -15.86 -21.43 -7.01
N GLU A 452 -15.50 -22.65 -7.43
CA GLU A 452 -14.12 -23.04 -7.70
C GLU A 452 -13.93 -23.54 -9.12
N PHE A 453 -12.84 -23.10 -9.72
CA PHE A 453 -12.29 -23.57 -10.98
C PHE A 453 -10.88 -24.11 -10.73
N SER A 454 -10.47 -25.15 -11.45
CA SER A 454 -9.10 -25.65 -11.28
C SER A 454 -8.47 -26.15 -12.56
N VAL A 455 -7.16 -25.94 -12.69
CA VAL A 455 -6.33 -26.45 -13.77
C VAL A 455 -5.12 -27.20 -13.20
N THR A 456 -4.74 -28.28 -13.87
CA THR A 456 -3.62 -29.15 -13.45
C THR A 456 -2.63 -29.28 -14.59
N ALA A 457 -1.34 -29.10 -14.30
CA ALA A 457 -0.28 -29.41 -15.26
C ALA A 457 -0.18 -30.92 -15.47
N ASN A 458 0.01 -31.36 -16.71
CA ASN A 458 0.24 -32.78 -16.98
C ASN A 458 1.56 -33.26 -16.35
N ALA A 459 1.61 -34.56 -16.00
CA ALA A 459 2.82 -35.17 -15.46
C ALA A 459 4.05 -34.88 -16.33
N GLY A 460 5.13 -34.46 -15.71
CA GLY A 460 6.40 -34.18 -16.39
C GLY A 460 6.43 -32.92 -17.25
N THR A 461 5.41 -32.06 -17.14
CA THR A 461 5.35 -30.76 -17.82
C THR A 461 5.44 -29.61 -16.84
N THR A 462 5.82 -28.42 -17.31
CA THR A 462 5.66 -27.15 -16.61
C THR A 462 4.60 -26.36 -17.33
N PHE A 463 3.57 -25.93 -16.60
CA PHE A 463 2.52 -25.05 -17.13
C PHE A 463 2.65 -23.66 -16.52
N ASN A 464 2.97 -22.68 -17.36
CA ASN A 464 3.05 -21.28 -16.98
C ASN A 464 1.73 -20.59 -17.30
N ILE A 465 0.99 -20.22 -16.28
CA ILE A 465 -0.27 -19.49 -16.41
C ILE A 465 0.07 -18.01 -16.47
N ASP A 466 -0.07 -17.40 -17.63
CA ASP A 466 0.22 -16.00 -17.89
C ASP A 466 -1.03 -15.11 -17.78
N SER A 467 -2.20 -15.71 -17.91
CA SER A 467 -3.46 -14.99 -17.83
C SER A 467 -4.57 -15.80 -17.20
N ILE A 468 -5.37 -15.14 -16.38
CA ILE A 468 -6.65 -15.63 -15.89
C ILE A 468 -7.65 -14.51 -16.17
N GLY A 469 -8.68 -14.80 -16.95
CA GLY A 469 -9.78 -13.89 -17.24
C GLY A 469 -11.06 -14.40 -16.59
N LEU A 470 -11.71 -13.59 -15.79
CA LEU A 470 -13.01 -13.87 -15.20
C LEU A 470 -13.82 -12.57 -15.15
N TYR A 471 -15.10 -12.68 -15.49
CA TYR A 471 -16.05 -11.62 -15.24
C TYR A 471 -16.97 -12.04 -14.10
N ALA A 472 -17.11 -11.21 -13.09
CA ALA A 472 -18.02 -11.45 -11.98
C ALA A 472 -18.78 -10.18 -11.63
N GLY A 473 -20.04 -10.32 -11.27
CA GLY A 473 -20.89 -9.19 -10.91
C GLY A 473 -22.09 -9.60 -10.08
N GLY A 474 -22.75 -8.64 -9.45
CA GLY A 474 -23.95 -8.86 -8.66
C GLY A 474 -25.23 -8.65 -9.45
N SER A 475 -26.26 -9.46 -9.22
CA SER A 475 -27.59 -9.29 -9.79
C SER A 475 -28.63 -9.08 -8.71
N GLY A 476 -29.60 -8.20 -9.00
CA GLY A 476 -30.76 -7.95 -8.15
C GLY A 476 -30.61 -6.79 -7.18
N GLY A 477 -29.68 -5.88 -7.35
CA GLY A 477 -29.50 -4.66 -6.56
C GLY A 477 -28.13 -4.54 -5.91
N ASN A 478 -27.94 -3.47 -5.16
CA ASN A 478 -26.69 -3.18 -4.47
C ASN A 478 -26.50 -4.08 -3.25
N GLY A 479 -25.27 -4.40 -2.90
CA GLY A 479 -24.91 -5.15 -1.70
C GLY A 479 -24.20 -6.47 -1.97
N MET A 480 -24.17 -6.98 -3.22
CA MET A 480 -23.31 -8.10 -3.55
C MET A 480 -21.85 -7.68 -3.46
N CYS A 481 -21.03 -8.51 -2.88
CA CYS A 481 -19.60 -8.36 -2.76
C CYS A 481 -18.94 -9.66 -3.19
N PHE A 482 -17.66 -9.61 -3.59
CA PHE A 482 -16.92 -10.84 -3.85
C PHE A 482 -15.42 -10.65 -3.69
N ARG A 483 -14.74 -11.76 -3.42
CA ARG A 483 -13.28 -11.88 -3.39
C ARG A 483 -12.85 -13.02 -4.30
N VAL A 484 -11.78 -12.83 -5.05
CA VAL A 484 -11.20 -13.86 -5.90
C VAL A 484 -9.80 -14.15 -5.42
N MET A 485 -9.54 -15.41 -5.14
CA MET A 485 -8.25 -15.90 -4.69
C MET A 485 -7.82 -17.09 -5.53
N CYS A 486 -6.52 -17.29 -5.67
CA CYS A 486 -5.98 -18.53 -6.20
C CYS A 486 -4.94 -19.16 -5.25
N SER A 487 -4.82 -20.46 -5.32
CA SER A 487 -3.91 -21.23 -4.48
C SER A 487 -3.49 -22.54 -5.17
N LYS A 488 -2.29 -23.02 -4.88
CA LYS A 488 -1.89 -24.40 -5.19
C LYS A 488 -2.30 -25.37 -4.08
N ASP A 489 -2.65 -24.86 -2.90
CA ASP A 489 -3.18 -25.62 -1.79
C ASP A 489 -4.71 -25.67 -1.86
N PRO A 490 -5.34 -26.86 -1.99
CA PRO A 490 -6.80 -26.99 -2.00
C PRO A 490 -7.46 -26.52 -0.70
N GLY A 491 -6.70 -26.42 0.40
CA GLY A 491 -7.15 -25.88 1.68
C GLY A 491 -7.09 -24.34 1.76
N PHE A 492 -6.43 -23.67 0.79
CA PHE A 492 -6.21 -22.24 0.80
C PHE A 492 -5.52 -21.70 2.07
N GLY A 493 -4.66 -22.51 2.69
CA GLY A 493 -3.80 -22.09 3.79
C GLY A 493 -2.80 -21.01 3.35
N GLU A 494 -2.31 -21.14 2.11
CA GLU A 494 -1.56 -20.12 1.38
C GLU A 494 -2.31 -19.75 0.10
N TYR A 495 -2.46 -18.46 -0.19
CA TYR A 495 -3.19 -18.01 -1.37
C TYR A 495 -2.67 -16.68 -1.91
N THR A 496 -2.94 -16.43 -3.17
CA THR A 496 -2.77 -15.12 -3.81
C THR A 496 -4.13 -14.45 -3.98
N LEU A 497 -4.26 -13.21 -3.49
CA LEU A 497 -5.46 -12.40 -3.69
C LEU A 497 -5.44 -11.82 -5.12
N ILE A 498 -6.41 -12.20 -5.93
CA ILE A 498 -6.56 -11.72 -7.31
C ILE A 498 -7.44 -10.47 -7.37
N SER A 499 -8.56 -10.47 -6.68
CA SER A 499 -9.49 -9.33 -6.63
C SER A 499 -10.27 -9.31 -5.33
N ASN A 500 -10.63 -8.12 -4.88
CA ASN A 500 -11.50 -7.92 -3.74
C ASN A 500 -12.48 -6.78 -4.03
N ARG A 501 -13.77 -7.08 -3.94
CA ARG A 501 -14.87 -6.14 -4.16
C ARG A 501 -15.78 -6.12 -2.93
N PRO A 502 -15.38 -5.40 -1.87
CA PRO A 502 -16.06 -5.45 -0.56
C PRO A 502 -17.32 -4.60 -0.49
N SER A 503 -17.73 -3.91 -1.56
CA SER A 503 -18.91 -3.06 -1.54
C SER A 503 -19.63 -2.98 -2.89
N ASN A 504 -20.95 -3.08 -2.83
CA ASN A 504 -21.90 -2.63 -3.83
C ASN A 504 -21.64 -3.05 -5.29
N VAL A 505 -21.27 -4.30 -5.50
CA VAL A 505 -21.22 -4.89 -6.83
C VAL A 505 -22.67 -5.11 -7.30
N SER A 506 -23.14 -4.28 -8.21
CA SER A 506 -24.52 -4.29 -8.67
C SER A 506 -24.57 -4.23 -10.17
N ASN A 507 -25.27 -5.16 -10.79
CA ASN A 507 -25.59 -5.17 -12.23
C ASN A 507 -24.44 -4.73 -13.15
N THR A 508 -23.21 -4.94 -12.72
CA THR A 508 -21.98 -4.57 -13.42
C THR A 508 -21.02 -5.74 -13.34
N MET A 509 -20.44 -6.10 -14.46
CA MET A 509 -19.40 -7.14 -14.51
C MET A 509 -18.03 -6.46 -14.37
N TYR A 510 -17.18 -7.03 -13.53
CA TYR A 510 -15.83 -6.52 -13.31
C TYR A 510 -14.83 -7.49 -13.92
N PRO A 511 -13.97 -7.05 -14.86
CA PRO A 511 -12.89 -7.90 -15.35
C PRO A 511 -11.89 -8.18 -14.23
N ILE A 512 -11.48 -9.43 -14.13
CA ILE A 512 -10.52 -9.89 -13.14
C ILE A 512 -9.39 -10.56 -13.89
N SER A 513 -8.16 -10.10 -13.67
CA SER A 513 -6.99 -10.59 -14.39
C SER A 513 -5.86 -10.93 -13.46
N LEU A 514 -5.08 -11.93 -13.81
CA LEU A 514 -3.84 -12.28 -13.15
C LEU A 514 -2.82 -11.16 -13.34
N LYS A 515 -2.06 -10.84 -12.29
CA LYS A 515 -1.02 -9.80 -12.30
C LYS A 515 0.38 -10.36 -12.54
N GLU A 516 0.60 -11.63 -12.26
CA GLU A 516 1.89 -12.32 -12.32
C GLU A 516 1.73 -13.73 -12.89
N ILE A 517 2.80 -14.24 -13.53
CA ILE A 517 2.82 -15.61 -14.03
C ILE A 517 2.83 -16.59 -12.85
N ILE A 518 1.95 -17.59 -12.90
CA ILE A 518 1.94 -18.70 -11.96
C ILE A 518 2.49 -19.94 -12.66
N GLU A 519 3.57 -20.50 -12.14
CA GLU A 519 4.16 -21.74 -12.66
C GLU A 519 3.60 -22.94 -11.90
N LEU A 520 3.10 -23.94 -12.63
CA LEU A 520 2.73 -25.25 -12.12
C LEU A 520 3.75 -26.29 -12.61
N GLN A 521 4.36 -27.02 -11.70
CA GLN A 521 5.20 -28.18 -11.99
C GLN A 521 4.33 -29.44 -12.04
N GLY A 522 4.69 -30.42 -12.87
CA GLY A 522 3.90 -31.60 -13.18
C GLY A 522 2.96 -32.12 -12.08
N GLU A 523 1.71 -32.30 -12.41
CA GLU A 523 0.60 -32.70 -11.54
C GLU A 523 0.20 -31.67 -10.46
N GLU A 524 0.88 -30.51 -10.35
CA GLU A 524 0.39 -29.41 -9.50
C GLU A 524 -0.89 -28.83 -10.08
N THR A 525 -1.81 -28.47 -9.19
CA THR A 525 -3.09 -27.86 -9.51
C THR A 525 -3.15 -26.42 -9.01
N LEU A 526 -3.64 -25.50 -9.83
CA LEU A 526 -4.08 -24.19 -9.39
C LEU A 526 -5.59 -24.22 -9.20
N TYR A 527 -6.03 -23.80 -8.02
CA TYR A 527 -7.41 -23.57 -7.67
C TYR A 527 -7.70 -22.08 -7.71
N LEU A 528 -8.78 -21.68 -8.35
CA LEU A 528 -9.30 -20.30 -8.36
C LEU A 528 -10.67 -20.32 -7.68
N ARG A 529 -10.84 -19.57 -6.60
CA ARG A 529 -12.12 -19.45 -5.90
C ARG A 529 -12.67 -18.04 -5.95
N VAL A 530 -13.96 -17.96 -6.23
CA VAL A 530 -14.77 -16.76 -6.08
C VAL A 530 -15.61 -16.91 -4.81
N TYR A 531 -15.40 -16.02 -3.85
CA TYR A 531 -16.07 -16.00 -2.56
C TYR A 531 -17.05 -14.83 -2.52
N PRO A 532 -18.35 -15.05 -2.79
CA PRO A 532 -19.36 -14.01 -2.69
C PRO A 532 -19.92 -13.88 -1.28
N TRP A 533 -20.31 -12.65 -0.92
CA TRP A 533 -21.13 -12.37 0.26
C TRP A 533 -22.07 -11.20 0.00
N TYR A 534 -23.07 -11.01 0.86
CA TYR A 534 -24.04 -9.96 0.71
C TYR A 534 -24.07 -9.05 1.92
N SER A 535 -23.74 -7.77 1.73
CA SER A 535 -23.59 -6.80 2.81
C SER A 535 -24.89 -6.23 3.37
N SER A 536 -26.04 -6.64 2.83
CA SER A 536 -27.36 -6.25 3.36
C SER A 536 -28.35 -7.41 3.30
N LYS A 537 -29.42 -7.32 4.10
CA LYS A 537 -30.48 -8.34 4.05
C LYS A 537 -31.21 -8.31 2.72
N SER A 538 -31.21 -9.40 2.00
CA SER A 538 -32.07 -9.56 0.82
C SER A 538 -32.18 -11.00 0.34
N ASN A 539 -33.33 -11.33 -0.22
CA ASN A 539 -33.56 -12.54 -0.98
C ASN A 539 -33.46 -12.28 -2.50
N ARG A 540 -33.36 -13.33 -3.29
CA ARG A 540 -33.29 -13.31 -4.76
C ARG A 540 -32.08 -12.54 -5.33
N LYS A 541 -30.97 -12.56 -4.63
CA LYS A 541 -29.70 -12.00 -5.08
C LYS A 541 -28.79 -13.10 -5.59
N SER A 542 -27.88 -12.74 -6.47
CA SER A 542 -26.96 -13.71 -7.04
C SER A 542 -25.64 -13.06 -7.44
N ILE A 543 -24.58 -13.86 -7.47
CA ILE A 543 -23.37 -13.57 -8.20
C ILE A 543 -23.46 -14.18 -9.60
N CYS A 544 -22.99 -13.44 -10.59
CA CYS A 544 -22.98 -13.89 -11.99
C CYS A 544 -21.56 -13.83 -12.52
#